data_baaef39d94e4115efc5f6a0d7a60fea9
#
_entry.id   baaef39d94e4115efc5f6a0d7a60fea9
#
_cell.length_a   1.000
_cell.length_b   1.000
_cell.length_c   1.000
_cell.angle_alpha   90.00
_cell.angle_beta   90.00
_cell.angle_gamma   90.00
#
_symmetry.space_group_name_H-M   'P 1'
#
loop_
_entity.id
_entity.type
_entity.pdbx_description
1 polymer ?
#
loop_
_entity_poly.entity_id
_entity_poly.type
_entity_poly.pdbx_seq_one_letter_code
_entity_poly.pdbx_strand_id
1 'polypeptide(L)'
;SIPFITIANAEQLKTNGETFEQDAVVLTTYDFASQYSELIEKTAWDLTVFEEASLLSSVHKEDNKQAKILKRIAKDSFKLLLTGTPIEKNILDLYGLMYFIDESILPSEQEYMSRYFRKPENYPELAELVSKYCFRTLRSQARHYAKIPERKVITCEFEQSDKEQKLYDLLKAYIDKPQKI
;
A
#
# COMPACT_ATOMS: atom_id res chain seq x y z
N SER A 1 -1.08 -28.34 12.13
CA SER A 1 -1.59 -27.06 11.59
C SER A 1 -0.77 -25.92 12.18
N ILE A 2 -0.34 -25.00 11.37
CA ILE A 2 0.39 -23.81 11.82
C ILE A 2 -0.60 -22.93 12.60
N PRO A 3 -0.30 -22.51 13.84
CA PRO A 3 -1.18 -21.64 14.61
C PRO A 3 -1.30 -20.26 13.98
N PHE A 4 -2.50 -19.67 14.11
CA PHE A 4 -2.80 -18.32 13.64
C PHE A 4 -3.03 -17.40 14.85
N ILE A 5 -2.28 -16.32 14.94
CA ILE A 5 -2.22 -15.47 16.11
C ILE A 5 -2.42 -14.01 15.70
N THR A 6 -3.34 -13.33 16.36
CA THR A 6 -3.59 -11.90 16.13
C THR A 6 -2.97 -11.08 17.25
N ILE A 7 -2.13 -10.11 16.90
CA ILE A 7 -1.51 -9.16 17.83
C ILE A 7 -1.70 -7.75 17.30
N ALA A 8 -2.68 -7.04 17.87
CA ALA A 8 -3.02 -5.67 17.47
C ALA A 8 -2.96 -4.67 18.65
N ASN A 9 -2.62 -5.15 19.85
CA ASN A 9 -2.48 -4.30 21.04
C ASN A 9 -1.47 -4.89 22.04
N ALA A 10 -1.07 -4.07 23.02
CA ALA A 10 -0.06 -4.44 24.01
C ALA A 10 -0.48 -5.58 24.96
N GLU A 11 -1.79 -5.78 25.19
CA GLU A 11 -2.29 -6.86 26.00
C GLU A 11 -2.12 -8.21 25.29
N GLN A 12 -2.48 -8.27 24.02
CA GLN A 12 -2.28 -9.44 23.16
C GLN A 12 -0.79 -9.78 23.02
N LEU A 13 0.07 -8.75 22.94
CA LEU A 13 1.51 -8.94 22.93
C LEU A 13 2.01 -9.59 24.21
N LYS A 14 1.54 -9.15 25.39
CA LYS A 14 1.93 -9.75 26.67
C LYS A 14 1.50 -11.21 26.79
N THR A 15 0.31 -11.53 26.29
CA THR A 15 -0.26 -12.87 26.34
C THR A 15 0.40 -13.82 25.36
N ASN A 16 0.87 -13.31 24.22
CA ASN A 16 1.42 -14.10 23.12
C ASN A 16 2.91 -13.77 22.85
N GLY A 17 3.61 -13.13 23.77
CA GLY A 17 4.99 -12.66 23.56
C GLY A 17 6.01 -13.75 23.23
N GLU A 18 5.77 -14.99 23.67
CA GLU A 18 6.56 -16.16 23.31
C GLU A 18 6.24 -16.68 21.90
N THR A 19 5.26 -16.09 21.24
CA THR A 19 4.70 -16.54 19.96
C THR A 19 5.66 -16.31 18.79
N PHE A 20 6.53 -15.30 18.88
CA PHE A 20 7.52 -15.01 17.84
C PHE A 20 8.64 -16.05 17.75
N GLU A 21 8.74 -16.97 18.70
CA GLU A 21 9.72 -18.07 18.73
C GLU A 21 9.16 -19.38 18.17
N GLN A 22 7.90 -19.39 17.70
CA GLN A 22 7.21 -20.58 17.21
C GLN A 22 6.84 -20.43 15.74
N ASP A 23 6.74 -21.57 15.04
CA ASP A 23 6.16 -21.61 13.69
C ASP A 23 4.70 -21.16 13.75
N ALA A 24 4.43 -19.92 13.40
CA ALA A 24 3.12 -19.31 13.48
C ALA A 24 2.86 -18.31 12.34
N VAL A 25 1.58 -18.10 12.01
CA VAL A 25 1.13 -16.96 11.22
C VAL A 25 0.70 -15.87 12.19
N VAL A 26 1.41 -14.75 12.16
CA VAL A 26 1.10 -13.59 13.01
C VAL A 26 0.39 -12.51 12.18
N LEU A 27 -0.80 -12.14 12.59
CA LEU A 27 -1.57 -11.03 12.01
C LEU A 27 -1.43 -9.80 12.91
N THR A 28 -1.03 -8.68 12.33
CA THR A 28 -0.90 -7.40 13.04
C THR A 28 -1.28 -6.21 12.16
N THR A 29 -1.38 -5.02 12.73
CA THR A 29 -1.60 -3.78 11.99
C THR A 29 -0.29 -3.07 11.68
N TYR A 30 -0.27 -2.20 10.68
CA TYR A 30 0.89 -1.38 10.35
C TYR A 30 1.30 -0.46 11.52
N ASP A 31 0.32 0.11 12.21
CA ASP A 31 0.59 0.98 13.36
C ASP A 31 1.26 0.20 14.49
N PHE A 32 0.71 -0.97 14.82
CA PHE A 32 1.28 -1.81 15.86
C PHE A 32 2.68 -2.29 15.49
N ALA A 33 2.87 -2.79 14.27
CA ALA A 33 4.18 -3.25 13.79
C ALA A 33 5.22 -2.10 13.82
N SER A 34 4.81 -0.89 13.47
CA SER A 34 5.69 0.29 13.52
C SER A 34 6.03 0.69 14.94
N GLN A 35 5.07 0.65 15.87
CA GLN A 35 5.24 1.02 17.27
C GLN A 35 6.15 0.03 18.02
N TYR A 36 6.06 -1.26 17.70
CA TYR A 36 6.82 -2.33 18.35
C TYR A 36 7.91 -2.91 17.44
N SER A 37 8.42 -2.10 16.51
CA SER A 37 9.39 -2.52 15.49
C SER A 37 10.64 -3.16 16.08
N GLU A 38 11.20 -2.64 17.19
CA GLU A 38 12.38 -3.19 17.84
C GLU A 38 12.21 -4.64 18.33
N LEU A 39 10.98 -5.01 18.70
CA LEU A 39 10.67 -6.38 19.09
C LEU A 39 10.51 -7.27 17.85
N ILE A 40 9.74 -6.79 16.86
CA ILE A 40 9.40 -7.56 15.68
C ILE A 40 10.64 -7.82 14.79
N GLU A 41 11.56 -6.87 14.73
CA GLU A 41 12.81 -6.96 13.98
C GLU A 41 13.78 -8.04 14.55
N LYS A 42 13.62 -8.44 15.80
CA LYS A 42 14.43 -9.51 16.40
C LYS A 42 14.04 -10.90 15.90
N THR A 43 12.86 -11.03 15.33
CA THR A 43 12.33 -12.29 14.81
C THR A 43 12.75 -12.46 13.35
N ALA A 44 13.29 -13.63 13.03
CA ALA A 44 13.56 -14.00 11.63
C ALA A 44 12.26 -14.43 10.96
N TRP A 45 11.68 -13.55 10.14
CA TRP A 45 10.46 -13.84 9.38
C TRP A 45 10.80 -14.50 8.05
N ASP A 46 10.20 -15.65 7.76
CA ASP A 46 10.35 -16.29 6.45
C ASP A 46 9.60 -15.53 5.36
N LEU A 47 8.39 -15.07 5.68
CA LEU A 47 7.51 -14.34 4.76
C LEU A 47 6.81 -13.20 5.48
N THR A 48 6.80 -12.03 4.89
CA THR A 48 5.97 -10.89 5.31
C THR A 48 4.97 -10.53 4.21
N VAL A 49 3.69 -10.48 4.58
CA VAL A 49 2.58 -10.12 3.69
C VAL A 49 2.03 -8.77 4.09
N PHE A 50 1.95 -7.86 3.14
CA PHE A 50 1.43 -6.50 3.33
C PHE A 50 0.12 -6.35 2.55
N GLU A 51 -1.01 -6.29 3.26
CA GLU A 51 -2.34 -6.03 2.70
C GLU A 51 -2.56 -4.53 2.58
N GLU A 52 -3.26 -4.07 1.54
CA GLU A 52 -3.40 -2.65 1.17
C GLU A 52 -2.04 -1.94 1.02
N ALA A 53 -1.13 -2.60 0.32
CA ALA A 53 0.26 -2.15 0.18
C ALA A 53 0.42 -0.81 -0.56
N SER A 54 -0.62 -0.27 -1.19
CA SER A 54 -0.64 1.10 -1.75
C SER A 54 -0.20 2.16 -0.73
N LEU A 55 -0.46 1.93 0.57
CA LEU A 55 0.00 2.79 1.68
C LEU A 55 1.53 2.88 1.79
N LEU A 56 2.24 1.90 1.24
CA LEU A 56 3.71 1.82 1.28
C LEU A 56 4.37 2.47 0.05
N SER A 57 3.58 2.91 -0.94
CA SER A 57 4.07 3.43 -2.22
C SER A 57 5.00 4.64 -2.12
N SER A 58 4.97 5.37 -1.02
CA SER A 58 5.86 6.51 -0.77
C SER A 58 7.06 6.20 0.13
N VAL A 59 7.44 4.92 0.28
CA VAL A 59 8.57 4.49 1.14
C VAL A 59 9.91 5.14 0.78
N HIS A 60 10.12 5.47 -0.49
CA HIS A 60 11.30 6.16 -1.00
C HIS A 60 11.40 7.62 -0.53
N LYS A 61 10.29 8.23 -0.08
CA LYS A 61 10.25 9.59 0.44
C LYS A 61 10.63 9.65 1.92
N GLU A 62 11.11 10.81 2.36
CA GLU A 62 11.55 10.98 3.75
C GLU A 62 10.41 11.01 4.76
N ASP A 63 9.25 11.49 4.38
CA ASP A 63 8.10 11.71 5.25
C ASP A 63 7.34 10.43 5.61
N ASN A 64 7.42 9.36 4.83
CA ASN A 64 6.77 8.08 5.15
C ASN A 64 7.62 7.21 6.09
N LYS A 65 7.72 7.64 7.34
CA LYS A 65 8.46 6.91 8.37
C LYS A 65 7.93 5.50 8.62
N GLN A 66 6.61 5.32 8.59
CA GLN A 66 5.97 4.03 8.81
C GLN A 66 6.39 3.01 7.75
N ALA A 67 6.32 3.36 6.47
CA ALA A 67 6.72 2.45 5.39
C ALA A 67 8.22 2.08 5.49
N LYS A 68 9.09 3.01 5.91
CA LYS A 68 10.51 2.73 6.14
C LYS A 68 10.74 1.74 7.28
N ILE A 69 10.00 1.88 8.38
CA ILE A 69 10.05 0.93 9.50
C ILE A 69 9.59 -0.44 9.05
N LEU A 70 8.46 -0.54 8.35
CA LEU A 70 7.93 -1.80 7.85
C LEU A 70 8.88 -2.47 6.85
N LYS A 71 9.52 -1.69 5.98
CA LYS A 71 10.56 -2.20 5.06
C LYS A 71 11.74 -2.78 5.83
N ARG A 72 12.14 -2.15 6.93
CA ARG A 72 13.23 -2.62 7.80
C ARG A 72 12.87 -3.92 8.52
N ILE A 73 11.64 -4.03 9.06
CA ILE A 73 11.10 -5.27 9.64
C ILE A 73 11.17 -6.42 8.64
N ALA A 74 10.82 -6.16 7.38
CA ALA A 74 10.77 -7.17 6.32
C ALA A 74 12.11 -7.37 5.59
N LYS A 75 13.21 -6.81 6.11
CA LYS A 75 14.49 -6.74 5.37
C LYS A 75 14.95 -8.10 4.85
N ASP A 76 14.94 -9.10 5.71
CA ASP A 76 15.51 -10.43 5.45
C ASP A 76 14.45 -11.49 5.10
N SER A 77 13.16 -11.11 4.98
CA SER A 77 12.05 -11.99 4.64
C SER A 77 11.69 -11.94 3.16
N PHE A 78 11.04 -12.99 2.65
CA PHE A 78 10.28 -12.88 1.42
C PHE A 78 9.15 -11.88 1.61
N LYS A 79 8.94 -11.00 0.62
CA LYS A 79 7.94 -9.93 0.69
C LYS A 79 6.83 -10.19 -0.31
N LEU A 80 5.58 -10.12 0.16
CA LEU A 80 4.40 -10.17 -0.68
C LEU A 80 3.56 -8.91 -0.45
N LEU A 81 3.40 -8.10 -1.47
CA LEU A 81 2.57 -6.89 -1.43
C LEU A 81 1.24 -7.16 -2.14
N LEU A 82 0.14 -6.98 -1.43
CA LEU A 82 -1.22 -7.14 -1.95
C LEU A 82 -1.88 -5.77 -2.03
N THR A 83 -2.38 -5.41 -3.20
CA THR A 83 -3.12 -4.16 -3.42
C THR A 83 -4.07 -4.25 -4.61
N GLY A 84 -5.24 -3.65 -4.48
CA GLY A 84 -6.16 -3.44 -5.59
C GLY A 84 -5.76 -2.27 -6.50
N THR A 85 -4.94 -1.35 -6.01
CA THR A 85 -4.60 -0.06 -6.64
C THR A 85 -3.10 0.21 -6.58
N PRO A 86 -2.27 -0.48 -7.38
CA PRO A 86 -0.82 -0.30 -7.37
C PRO A 86 -0.38 1.09 -7.87
N ILE A 87 -1.24 1.80 -8.59
CA ILE A 87 -1.04 3.16 -9.07
C ILE A 87 -2.32 3.95 -8.75
N GLU A 88 -2.27 4.86 -7.79
CA GLU A 88 -3.40 5.71 -7.39
C GLU A 88 -3.27 7.13 -7.93
N LYS A 89 -2.11 7.74 -7.72
CA LYS A 89 -1.84 9.15 -8.05
C LYS A 89 -1.05 9.28 -9.34
N ASN A 90 0.02 8.55 -9.45
CA ASN A 90 0.89 8.57 -10.60
C ASN A 90 1.87 7.38 -10.58
N ILE A 91 2.71 7.29 -11.61
CA ILE A 91 3.61 6.16 -11.81
C ILE A 91 4.67 5.99 -10.70
N LEU A 92 4.91 7.02 -9.88
CA LEU A 92 5.80 6.91 -8.72
C LEU A 92 5.24 5.99 -7.63
N ASP A 93 3.93 5.76 -7.59
CA ASP A 93 3.36 4.80 -6.65
C ASP A 93 3.89 3.39 -6.95
N LEU A 94 3.98 3.03 -8.24
CA LEU A 94 4.58 1.77 -8.67
C LEU A 94 6.08 1.71 -8.32
N TYR A 95 6.80 2.82 -8.53
CA TYR A 95 8.21 2.92 -8.13
C TYR A 95 8.40 2.59 -6.66
N GLY A 96 7.63 3.21 -5.79
CA GLY A 96 7.74 2.99 -4.35
C GLY A 96 7.42 1.55 -3.92
N LEU A 97 6.43 0.90 -4.55
CA LEU A 97 6.13 -0.50 -4.28
C LEU A 97 7.29 -1.43 -4.69
N MET A 98 7.88 -1.20 -5.87
CA MET A 98 9.06 -1.96 -6.31
C MET A 98 10.27 -1.70 -5.40
N TYR A 99 10.51 -0.45 -5.02
CA TYR A 99 11.55 -0.06 -4.08
C TYR A 99 11.37 -0.71 -2.69
N PHE A 100 10.12 -0.89 -2.26
CA PHE A 100 9.83 -1.60 -1.00
C PHE A 100 10.23 -3.08 -1.09
N ILE A 101 9.98 -3.73 -2.22
CA ILE A 101 10.36 -5.13 -2.44
C ILE A 101 11.89 -5.24 -2.49
N ASP A 102 12.51 -4.53 -3.42
CA ASP A 102 13.96 -4.50 -3.59
C ASP A 102 14.36 -3.21 -4.34
N GLU A 103 15.30 -2.47 -3.77
CA GLU A 103 15.78 -1.18 -4.31
C GLU A 103 16.49 -1.34 -5.66
N SER A 104 16.95 -2.53 -6.00
CA SER A 104 17.68 -2.83 -7.23
C SER A 104 16.80 -3.14 -8.44
N ILE A 105 15.48 -3.32 -8.26
CA ILE A 105 14.55 -3.67 -9.35
C ILE A 105 14.46 -2.56 -10.39
N LEU A 106 14.38 -1.31 -9.93
CA LEU A 106 14.23 -0.13 -10.76
C LEU A 106 15.47 0.77 -10.67
N PRO A 107 15.75 1.58 -11.70
CA PRO A 107 16.83 2.57 -11.63
C PRO A 107 16.54 3.62 -10.53
N SER A 108 17.46 4.56 -10.32
CA SER A 108 17.24 5.65 -9.38
C SER A 108 15.93 6.39 -9.66
N GLU A 109 15.31 6.99 -8.63
CA GLU A 109 14.05 7.74 -8.79
C GLU A 109 14.17 8.83 -9.87
N GLN A 110 15.30 9.52 -9.93
CA GLN A 110 15.54 10.57 -10.92
C GLN A 110 15.57 10.00 -12.34
N GLU A 111 16.22 8.88 -12.56
CA GLU A 111 16.26 8.21 -13.86
C GLU A 111 14.89 7.63 -14.24
N TYR A 112 14.21 6.99 -13.29
CA TYR A 112 12.85 6.47 -13.46
C TYR A 112 11.88 7.58 -13.87
N MET A 113 11.93 8.73 -13.18
CA MET A 113 11.12 9.90 -13.52
C MET A 113 11.44 10.44 -14.91
N SER A 114 12.72 10.57 -15.24
CA SER A 114 13.13 11.06 -16.55
C SER A 114 12.68 10.16 -17.71
N ARG A 115 12.57 8.85 -17.44
CA ARG A 115 12.26 7.83 -18.47
C ARG A 115 10.78 7.54 -18.61
N TYR A 116 10.02 7.52 -17.51
CA TYR A 116 8.64 7.04 -17.51
C TYR A 116 7.58 8.08 -17.14
N PHE A 117 7.93 9.14 -16.38
CA PHE A 117 6.92 10.10 -15.95
C PHE A 117 6.36 10.91 -17.12
N ARG A 118 5.04 10.81 -17.33
CA ARG A 118 4.32 11.42 -18.46
C ARG A 118 4.87 11.03 -19.84
N LYS A 119 5.45 9.84 -19.96
CA LYS A 119 5.98 9.28 -21.21
C LYS A 119 5.35 7.92 -21.50
N PRO A 120 4.10 7.89 -21.97
CA PRO A 120 3.35 6.66 -22.19
C PRO A 120 3.99 5.75 -23.24
N GLU A 121 4.78 6.30 -24.14
CA GLU A 121 5.56 5.55 -25.13
C GLU A 121 6.54 4.54 -24.48
N ASN A 122 7.00 4.80 -23.27
CA ASN A 122 7.94 3.95 -22.53
C ASN A 122 7.23 2.97 -21.57
N TYR A 123 5.90 3.03 -21.43
CA TYR A 123 5.17 2.14 -20.51
C TYR A 123 5.23 0.65 -20.89
N PRO A 124 5.29 0.24 -22.17
CA PRO A 124 5.46 -1.17 -22.51
C PRO A 124 6.77 -1.75 -21.95
N GLU A 125 7.87 -1.01 -22.03
CA GLU A 125 9.15 -1.41 -21.46
C GLU A 125 9.08 -1.54 -19.94
N LEU A 126 8.47 -0.56 -19.24
CA LEU A 126 8.27 -0.63 -17.80
C LEU A 126 7.40 -1.84 -17.41
N ALA A 127 6.32 -2.10 -18.17
CA ALA A 127 5.46 -3.24 -17.92
C ALA A 127 6.21 -4.57 -18.05
N GLU A 128 7.09 -4.71 -19.05
CA GLU A 128 7.95 -5.88 -19.21
C GLU A 128 8.90 -6.05 -18.01
N LEU A 129 9.54 -4.95 -17.58
CA LEU A 129 10.45 -4.95 -16.44
C LEU A 129 9.76 -5.41 -15.15
N VAL A 130 8.59 -4.85 -14.82
CA VAL A 130 7.87 -5.17 -13.58
C VAL A 130 7.10 -6.49 -13.65
N SER A 131 6.81 -7.03 -14.83
CA SER A 131 6.07 -8.29 -15.01
C SER A 131 6.71 -9.49 -14.33
N LYS A 132 8.01 -9.42 -14.08
CA LYS A 132 8.78 -10.47 -13.37
C LYS A 132 8.48 -10.50 -11.85
N TYR A 133 7.96 -9.40 -11.32
CA TYR A 133 7.73 -9.19 -9.89
C TYR A 133 6.26 -8.99 -9.56
N CYS A 134 5.41 -8.74 -10.57
CA CYS A 134 4.00 -8.41 -10.39
C CYS A 134 3.09 -9.43 -11.07
N PHE A 135 2.08 -9.85 -10.34
CA PHE A 135 0.97 -10.61 -10.89
C PHE A 135 -0.33 -9.83 -10.73
N ARG A 136 -1.11 -9.71 -11.81
CA ARG A 136 -2.37 -8.97 -11.79
C ARG A 136 -3.52 -9.81 -12.33
N THR A 137 -4.58 -9.93 -11.53
CA THR A 137 -5.86 -10.52 -11.95
C THR A 137 -6.90 -9.42 -12.04
N LEU A 138 -7.49 -9.23 -13.21
CA LEU A 138 -8.60 -8.29 -13.36
C LEU A 138 -9.90 -8.93 -12.86
N ARG A 139 -10.78 -8.11 -12.27
CA ARG A 139 -12.10 -8.58 -11.81
C ARG A 139 -12.93 -9.23 -12.93
N SER A 140 -12.77 -8.76 -14.17
CA SER A 140 -13.41 -9.38 -15.35
C SER A 140 -12.92 -10.80 -15.60
N GLN A 141 -11.67 -11.11 -15.36
CA GLN A 141 -11.07 -12.45 -15.48
C GLN A 141 -11.52 -13.36 -14.33
N ALA A 142 -11.63 -12.81 -13.11
CA ALA A 142 -12.06 -13.55 -11.94
C ALA A 142 -13.55 -13.99 -12.00
N ARG A 143 -14.37 -13.40 -12.85
CA ARG A 143 -15.80 -13.77 -13.03
C ARG A 143 -16.02 -15.22 -13.41
N HIS A 144 -15.07 -15.85 -14.10
CA HIS A 144 -15.16 -17.25 -14.47
C HIS A 144 -14.99 -18.22 -13.28
N TYR A 145 -14.33 -17.77 -12.22
CA TYR A 145 -14.01 -18.58 -11.04
C TYR A 145 -14.84 -18.22 -9.81
N ALA A 146 -15.32 -16.98 -9.75
CA ALA A 146 -16.13 -16.47 -8.64
C ALA A 146 -17.44 -15.87 -9.17
N LYS A 147 -18.56 -16.18 -8.49
CA LYS A 147 -19.88 -15.58 -8.79
C LYS A 147 -19.88 -14.11 -8.31
N ILE A 148 -19.18 -13.25 -9.03
CA ILE A 148 -19.13 -11.82 -8.72
C ILE A 148 -20.37 -11.16 -9.31
N PRO A 149 -21.23 -10.51 -8.50
CA PRO A 149 -22.42 -9.85 -9.00
C PRO A 149 -22.07 -8.71 -9.96
N GLU A 150 -22.98 -8.46 -10.89
CA GLU A 150 -22.82 -7.38 -11.85
C GLU A 150 -23.00 -6.03 -11.18
N ARG A 151 -22.11 -5.09 -11.48
CA ARG A 151 -22.19 -3.73 -10.97
C ARG A 151 -23.32 -2.99 -11.68
N LYS A 152 -24.34 -2.58 -10.93
CA LYS A 152 -25.36 -1.63 -11.39
C LYS A 152 -24.97 -0.23 -10.88
N VAL A 153 -24.90 0.73 -11.78
CA VAL A 153 -24.68 2.13 -11.43
C VAL A 153 -26.02 2.85 -11.58
N ILE A 154 -26.50 3.45 -10.49
CA ILE A 154 -27.72 4.27 -10.47
C ILE A 154 -27.25 5.68 -10.12
N THR A 155 -27.49 6.62 -11.04
CA THR A 155 -27.23 8.04 -10.80
C THR A 155 -28.47 8.64 -10.14
N CYS A 156 -28.32 9.16 -8.93
CA CYS A 156 -29.36 9.92 -8.25
C CYS A 156 -28.97 11.40 -8.31
N GLU A 157 -29.80 12.17 -8.97
CA GLU A 157 -29.67 13.64 -9.00
C GLU A 157 -30.56 14.21 -7.89
N PHE A 158 -30.02 15.18 -7.16
CA PHE A 158 -30.75 15.90 -6.10
C PHE A 158 -30.39 17.38 -6.15
N GLU A 159 -31.34 18.22 -5.78
CA GLU A 159 -31.09 19.64 -5.61
C GLU A 159 -30.55 19.90 -4.20
N GLN A 160 -29.48 20.67 -4.11
CA GLN A 160 -28.91 21.09 -2.84
C GLN A 160 -29.84 22.12 -2.17
N SER A 161 -29.98 22.02 -0.86
CA SER A 161 -30.62 23.09 -0.09
C SER A 161 -29.75 24.35 -0.06
N ASP A 162 -30.36 25.51 0.14
CA ASP A 162 -29.63 26.79 0.23
C ASP A 162 -28.50 26.77 1.29
N LYS A 163 -28.67 25.99 2.35
CA LYS A 163 -27.65 25.84 3.41
C LYS A 163 -26.46 25.02 2.94
N GLU A 164 -26.70 23.93 2.22
CA GLU A 164 -25.66 23.07 1.66
C GLU A 164 -24.87 23.82 0.58
N GLN A 165 -25.57 24.55 -0.29
CA GLN A 165 -24.91 25.37 -1.30
C GLN A 165 -23.99 26.44 -0.68
N LYS A 166 -24.47 27.15 0.38
CA LYS A 166 -23.63 28.11 1.10
C LYS A 166 -22.41 27.46 1.75
N LEU A 167 -22.57 26.27 2.33
CA LEU A 167 -21.44 25.53 2.92
C LEU A 167 -20.42 25.13 1.84
N TYR A 168 -20.92 24.66 0.70
CA TYR A 168 -20.07 24.29 -0.43
C TYR A 168 -19.26 25.49 -0.96
N ASP A 169 -19.91 26.61 -1.13
CA ASP A 169 -19.28 27.85 -1.59
C ASP A 169 -18.22 28.37 -0.62
N LEU A 170 -18.48 28.27 0.70
CA LEU A 170 -17.52 28.62 1.75
C LEU A 170 -16.29 27.70 1.73
N LEU A 171 -16.49 26.38 1.60
CA LEU A 171 -15.41 25.41 1.52
C LEU A 171 -14.57 25.62 0.27
N LYS A 172 -15.21 25.83 -0.87
CA LYS A 172 -14.55 26.15 -2.14
C LYS A 172 -13.69 27.40 -2.04
N ALA A 173 -14.26 28.48 -1.49
CA ALA A 173 -13.53 29.73 -1.27
C ALA A 173 -12.37 29.58 -0.27
N TYR A 174 -12.44 28.64 0.66
CA TYR A 174 -11.34 28.32 1.59
C TYR A 174 -10.22 27.56 0.90
N ILE A 175 -10.55 26.57 0.06
CA ILE A 175 -9.57 25.74 -0.68
C ILE A 175 -8.85 26.56 -1.74
N ASP A 176 -9.59 27.44 -2.44
CA ASP A 176 -9.06 28.27 -3.52
C ASP A 176 -8.19 29.45 -3.01
N LYS A 177 -8.13 29.68 -1.69
CA LYS A 177 -7.21 30.68 -1.13
C LYS A 177 -5.78 30.21 -1.30
N PRO A 178 -4.89 31.00 -1.93
CA PRO A 178 -3.47 30.67 -2.00
C PRO A 178 -2.94 30.56 -0.58
N GLN A 179 -2.51 29.34 -0.21
CA GLN A 179 -1.81 29.13 1.04
C GLN A 179 -0.48 29.91 0.94
N LYS A 180 -0.32 30.91 1.79
CA LYS A 180 0.98 31.57 1.96
C LYS A 180 1.91 30.52 2.57
N ILE A 181 2.81 30.01 1.72
CA ILE A 181 3.99 29.23 2.12
C ILE A 181 5.00 30.21 2.69
#